data_9830005d05ee009e8d165c12e3c5785f
#
_entry.id   9830005d05ee009e8d165c12e3c5785f
#
_cell.length_a   1.000
_cell.length_b   1.000
_cell.length_c   1.000
_cell.angle_alpha   90.00
_cell.angle_beta   90.00
_cell.angle_gamma   90.00
#
_symmetry.space_group_name_H-M   'P 1'
#
loop_
_entity.id
_entity.type
_entity.pdbx_description
1 polymer ?
#
loop_
_entity_poly.entity_id
_entity_poly.type
_entity_poly.pdbx_seq_one_letter_code
_entity_poly.pdbx_strand_id
1 'polypeptide(L)'
;MKNLLAFLALAGIAQIAAAADAKGSTTTAENKVASCIGCHGIPGYKASFPEVYQVPMLGGQSAKYIENALNAYKKGERKHPTMRGIAASLSDQDIADVAAYYAKQK
;
A
#
# COMPACT_ATOMS: atom_id res chain seq x y z
N MET A 1 -36.11 15.92 54.56
CA MET A 1 -35.14 16.43 53.58
C MET A 1 -34.47 15.22 52.93
N LYS A 2 -34.84 14.97 51.72
CA LYS A 2 -34.41 13.75 50.99
C LYS A 2 -33.32 14.11 50.01
N ASN A 3 -32.10 13.68 50.26
CA ASN A 3 -30.97 13.87 49.38
C ASN A 3 -31.05 12.84 48.24
N LEU A 4 -31.38 13.33 47.04
CA LEU A 4 -31.38 12.54 45.84
C LEU A 4 -29.96 12.63 45.20
N LEU A 5 -29.16 11.62 45.46
CA LEU A 5 -27.85 11.45 44.78
C LEU A 5 -28.08 10.89 43.37
N ALA A 6 -27.98 11.75 42.38
CA ALA A 6 -28.01 11.33 41.00
C ALA A 6 -26.61 10.81 40.61
N PHE A 7 -26.50 9.49 40.46
CA PHE A 7 -25.33 8.86 39.83
C PHE A 7 -25.37 9.09 38.31
N LEU A 8 -24.54 9.97 37.78
CA LEU A 8 -24.30 10.05 36.36
C LEU A 8 -23.35 8.91 35.98
N ALA A 9 -23.87 7.86 35.38
CA ALA A 9 -23.05 6.83 34.72
C ALA A 9 -22.57 7.38 33.39
N LEU A 10 -21.29 7.78 33.33
CA LEU A 10 -20.60 8.03 32.06
C LEU A 10 -20.37 6.72 31.35
N ALA A 11 -21.24 6.37 30.41
CA ALA A 11 -21.00 5.28 29.48
C ALA A 11 -19.97 5.76 28.46
N GLY A 12 -18.71 5.39 28.68
CA GLY A 12 -17.65 5.58 27.70
C GLY A 12 -17.90 4.67 26.49
N ILE A 13 -18.37 5.24 25.38
CA ILE A 13 -18.45 4.53 24.12
C ILE A 13 -17.02 4.47 23.58
N ALA A 14 -16.39 3.30 23.74
CA ALA A 14 -15.14 3.00 23.05
C ALA A 14 -15.47 2.87 21.55
N GLN A 15 -15.16 3.92 20.79
CA GLN A 15 -15.20 3.84 19.34
C GLN A 15 -14.02 3.00 18.88
N ILE A 16 -14.29 1.75 18.53
CA ILE A 16 -13.36 0.92 17.80
C ILE A 16 -13.33 1.49 16.39
N ALA A 17 -12.32 2.31 16.10
CA ALA A 17 -12.02 2.69 14.72
C ALA A 17 -11.58 1.42 13.99
N ALA A 18 -12.50 0.75 13.32
CA ALA A 18 -12.15 -0.27 12.35
C ALA A 18 -11.38 0.44 11.23
N ALA A 19 -10.09 0.15 11.13
CA ALA A 19 -9.32 0.54 9.96
C ALA A 19 -9.94 -0.20 8.78
N ALA A 20 -10.72 0.52 7.96
CA ALA A 20 -11.26 -0.04 6.74
C ALA A 20 -10.07 -0.31 5.80
N ASP A 21 -9.90 -1.56 5.38
CA ASP A 21 -8.93 -1.91 4.35
C ASP A 21 -9.20 -1.06 3.10
N ALA A 22 -8.18 -0.35 2.63
CA ALA A 22 -8.30 0.49 1.46
C ALA A 22 -8.61 -0.40 0.25
N LYS A 23 -9.73 -0.13 -0.42
CA LYS A 23 -10.11 -0.84 -1.64
C LYS A 23 -9.43 -0.19 -2.84
N GLY A 24 -8.65 -0.97 -3.56
CA GLY A 24 -7.93 -0.49 -4.74
C GLY A 24 -8.86 -0.21 -5.92
N SER A 25 -8.56 0.85 -6.66
CA SER A 25 -9.23 1.23 -7.91
C SER A 25 -8.24 1.25 -9.06
N THR A 26 -8.55 0.55 -10.13
CA THR A 26 -7.72 0.53 -11.34
C THR A 26 -7.80 1.82 -12.14
N THR A 27 -8.93 2.53 -12.07
CA THR A 27 -9.14 3.80 -12.79
C THR A 27 -8.25 4.91 -12.25
N THR A 28 -8.05 4.97 -10.94
CA THR A 28 -7.20 5.97 -10.29
C THR A 28 -5.72 5.59 -10.30
N ALA A 29 -5.41 4.34 -10.61
CA ALA A 29 -4.03 3.83 -10.60
C ALA A 29 -3.20 4.29 -11.81
N GLU A 30 -3.82 4.61 -12.95
CA GLU A 30 -3.10 4.90 -14.19
C GLU A 30 -2.04 5.99 -14.04
N ASN A 31 -2.36 7.06 -13.33
CA ASN A 31 -1.40 8.14 -13.06
C ASN A 31 -0.32 7.75 -12.04
N LYS A 32 -0.64 6.80 -11.16
CA LYS A 32 0.24 6.38 -10.08
C LYS A 32 1.28 5.35 -10.53
N VAL A 33 0.95 4.54 -11.53
CA VAL A 33 1.84 3.50 -12.05
C VAL A 33 2.91 4.02 -13.01
N ALA A 34 2.87 5.30 -13.37
CA ALA A 34 3.86 5.88 -14.28
C ALA A 34 5.30 5.69 -13.79
N SER A 35 5.53 5.84 -12.49
CA SER A 35 6.85 5.57 -11.88
C SER A 35 7.20 4.08 -11.80
N CYS A 36 6.23 3.20 -11.93
CA CYS A 36 6.42 1.75 -11.87
C CYS A 36 6.72 1.17 -13.26
N ILE A 37 5.96 1.59 -14.27
CA ILE A 37 6.04 1.07 -15.65
C ILE A 37 7.44 1.27 -16.24
N GLY A 38 8.11 2.37 -15.93
CA GLY A 38 9.45 2.68 -16.44
C GLY A 38 10.50 1.61 -16.10
N CYS A 39 10.26 0.82 -15.08
CA CYS A 39 11.11 -0.32 -14.71
C CYS A 39 10.38 -1.65 -14.82
N HIS A 40 9.21 -1.76 -14.20
CA HIS A 40 8.45 -3.01 -14.12
C HIS A 40 7.61 -3.35 -15.37
N GLY A 41 7.52 -2.45 -16.33
CA GLY A 41 6.81 -2.66 -17.58
C GLY A 41 7.69 -3.13 -18.74
N ILE A 42 8.99 -3.28 -18.55
CA ILE A 42 9.96 -3.63 -19.60
C ILE A 42 10.45 -5.07 -19.40
N PRO A 43 10.13 -5.98 -20.32
CA PRO A 43 10.62 -7.36 -20.22
C PRO A 43 12.16 -7.42 -20.19
N GLY A 44 12.72 -8.17 -19.25
CA GLY A 44 14.15 -8.37 -19.14
C GLY A 44 14.96 -7.14 -18.68
N TYR A 45 14.31 -6.09 -18.23
CA TYR A 45 14.99 -4.90 -17.77
C TYR A 45 15.87 -5.16 -16.53
N LYS A 46 17.08 -4.64 -16.59
CA LYS A 46 18.02 -4.68 -15.46
C LYS A 46 18.40 -3.27 -15.06
N ALA A 47 18.19 -2.94 -13.78
CA ALA A 47 18.72 -1.72 -13.22
C ALA A 47 20.24 -1.87 -13.02
N SER A 48 21.01 -0.79 -13.23
CA SER A 48 22.46 -0.79 -13.06
C SER A 48 22.92 -0.09 -11.78
N PHE A 49 22.02 0.58 -11.09
CA PHE A 49 22.30 1.32 -9.86
C PHE A 49 21.24 1.05 -8.80
N PRO A 50 21.60 0.87 -7.53
CA PRO A 50 22.97 0.87 -6.95
C PRO A 50 23.80 -0.37 -7.28
N GLU A 51 23.20 -1.40 -7.81
CA GLU A 51 23.83 -2.62 -8.31
C GLU A 51 23.01 -3.21 -9.45
N VAL A 52 23.60 -4.09 -10.23
CA VAL A 52 22.89 -4.75 -11.32
C VAL A 52 21.84 -5.67 -10.75
N TYR A 53 20.58 -5.37 -11.02
CA TYR A 53 19.43 -6.11 -10.50
C TYR A 53 18.36 -6.28 -11.58
N GLN A 54 17.88 -7.50 -11.75
CA GLN A 54 16.77 -7.76 -12.66
C GLN A 54 15.46 -7.28 -12.06
N VAL A 55 14.79 -6.37 -12.77
CA VAL A 55 13.50 -5.83 -12.34
C VAL A 55 12.39 -6.80 -12.70
N PRO A 56 11.59 -7.29 -11.74
CA PRO A 56 10.53 -8.24 -12.03
C PRO A 56 9.35 -7.57 -12.74
N MET A 57 8.71 -8.30 -13.64
CA MET A 57 7.40 -7.94 -14.18
C MET A 57 6.33 -8.15 -13.10
N LEU A 58 5.43 -7.19 -12.94
CA LEU A 58 4.38 -7.22 -11.90
C LEU A 58 3.03 -7.70 -12.40
N GLY A 59 2.78 -7.62 -13.70
CA GLY A 59 1.49 -8.00 -14.28
C GLY A 59 1.07 -9.41 -13.93
N GLY A 60 -0.18 -9.58 -13.49
CA GLY A 60 -0.73 -10.89 -13.11
C GLY A 60 -0.42 -11.35 -11.69
N GLN A 61 0.39 -10.58 -10.93
CA GLN A 61 0.66 -10.90 -9.52
C GLN A 61 -0.57 -10.60 -8.66
N SER A 62 -0.73 -11.32 -7.54
CA SER A 62 -1.87 -11.07 -6.65
C SER A 62 -1.81 -9.68 -6.03
N ALA A 63 -2.96 -9.02 -5.92
CA ALA A 63 -3.05 -7.70 -5.30
C ALA A 63 -2.52 -7.72 -3.86
N LYS A 64 -2.87 -8.75 -3.10
CA LYS A 64 -2.42 -8.89 -1.70
C LYS A 64 -0.90 -9.02 -1.58
N TYR A 65 -0.27 -9.75 -2.49
CA TYR A 65 1.18 -9.86 -2.51
C TYR A 65 1.84 -8.49 -2.81
N ILE A 66 1.33 -7.76 -3.80
CA ILE A 66 1.86 -6.44 -4.17
C ILE A 66 1.69 -5.45 -3.00
N GLU A 67 0.53 -5.42 -2.37
CA GLU A 67 0.28 -4.58 -1.20
C GLU A 67 1.27 -4.90 -0.07
N ASN A 68 1.43 -6.16 0.27
CA ASN A 68 2.34 -6.59 1.32
C ASN A 68 3.79 -6.24 1.00
N ALA A 69 4.23 -6.42 -0.24
CA ALA A 69 5.58 -6.10 -0.68
C ALA A 69 5.85 -4.59 -0.61
N LEU A 70 4.94 -3.75 -1.10
CA LEU A 70 5.08 -2.30 -1.05
C LEU A 70 5.07 -1.77 0.40
N ASN A 71 4.21 -2.30 1.23
CA ASN A 71 4.20 -1.96 2.66
C ASN A 71 5.50 -2.39 3.36
N ALA A 72 6.04 -3.55 3.03
CA ALA A 72 7.31 -4.03 3.58
C ALA A 72 8.48 -3.11 3.18
N TYR A 73 8.51 -2.62 1.94
CA TYR A 73 9.49 -1.61 1.52
C TYR A 73 9.28 -0.28 2.25
N LYS A 74 8.04 0.17 2.36
CA LYS A 74 7.70 1.43 3.05
C LYS A 74 8.13 1.42 4.52
N LYS A 75 7.96 0.28 5.19
CA LYS A 75 8.37 0.09 6.60
C LYS A 75 9.86 -0.21 6.77
N GLY A 76 10.59 -0.47 5.70
CA GLY A 76 11.99 -0.86 5.74
C GLY A 76 12.25 -2.33 6.07
N GLU A 77 11.22 -3.18 6.05
CA GLU A 77 11.31 -4.63 6.26
C GLU A 77 11.93 -5.35 5.05
N ARG A 78 11.72 -4.84 3.84
CA ARG A 78 12.41 -5.27 2.62
C ARG A 78 13.47 -4.25 2.24
N LYS A 79 14.67 -4.74 1.92
CA LYS A 79 15.83 -3.93 1.61
C LYS A 79 16.06 -3.85 0.10
N HIS A 80 15.65 -2.76 -0.49
CA HIS A 80 15.98 -2.37 -1.85
C HIS A 80 15.89 -0.84 -1.93
N PRO A 81 17.00 -0.11 -2.01
CA PRO A 81 17.01 1.35 -1.86
C PRO A 81 16.04 2.07 -2.77
N THR A 82 15.98 1.70 -4.05
CA THR A 82 15.08 2.31 -5.03
C THR A 82 13.62 2.05 -4.69
N MET A 83 13.26 0.79 -4.42
CA MET A 83 11.88 0.44 -4.07
C MET A 83 11.44 1.02 -2.73
N ARG A 84 12.33 1.10 -1.76
CA ARG A 84 12.05 1.76 -0.49
C ARG A 84 11.73 3.25 -0.69
N GLY A 85 12.50 3.94 -1.53
CA GLY A 85 12.26 5.35 -1.85
C GLY A 85 10.91 5.55 -2.55
N ILE A 86 10.58 4.71 -3.52
CA ILE A 86 9.31 4.77 -4.24
C ILE A 86 8.14 4.47 -3.28
N ALA A 87 8.20 3.39 -2.53
CA ALA A 87 7.14 2.99 -1.61
C ALA A 87 6.90 4.02 -0.50
N ALA A 88 7.95 4.71 -0.03
CA ALA A 88 7.83 5.74 0.99
C ALA A 88 6.93 6.92 0.56
N SER A 89 6.84 7.20 -0.73
CA SER A 89 6.00 8.27 -1.28
C SER A 89 4.53 7.88 -1.48
N LEU A 90 4.20 6.60 -1.35
CA LEU A 90 2.85 6.09 -1.61
C LEU A 90 2.00 6.12 -0.33
N SER A 91 0.76 6.59 -0.47
CA SER A 91 -0.27 6.41 0.56
C SER A 91 -0.78 4.96 0.57
N ASP A 92 -1.53 4.58 1.59
CA ASP A 92 -2.17 3.26 1.65
C ASP A 92 -3.15 3.06 0.49
N GLN A 93 -3.87 4.12 0.09
CA GLN A 93 -4.75 4.08 -1.07
C GLN A 93 -3.96 3.92 -2.37
N ASP A 94 -2.83 4.60 -2.53
CA ASP A 94 -1.96 4.44 -3.70
C ASP A 94 -1.47 3.00 -3.83
N ILE A 95 -1.05 2.40 -2.72
CA ILE A 95 -0.61 1.00 -2.69
C ILE A 95 -1.74 0.06 -3.12
N ALA A 96 -2.95 0.27 -2.60
CA ALA A 96 -4.11 -0.54 -2.96
C ALA A 96 -4.46 -0.38 -4.46
N ASP A 97 -4.42 0.83 -4.99
CA ASP A 97 -4.72 1.12 -6.39
C ASP A 97 -3.68 0.50 -7.34
N VAL A 98 -2.40 0.64 -7.04
CA VAL A 98 -1.30 0.04 -7.81
C VAL A 98 -1.41 -1.49 -7.79
N ALA A 99 -1.69 -2.07 -6.64
CA ALA A 99 -1.88 -3.51 -6.50
C ALA A 99 -3.06 -4.02 -7.34
N ALA A 100 -4.19 -3.34 -7.32
CA ALA A 100 -5.36 -3.68 -8.13
C ALA A 100 -5.07 -3.57 -9.63
N TYR A 101 -4.32 -2.54 -10.04
CA TYR A 101 -3.93 -2.33 -11.44
C TYR A 101 -3.12 -3.51 -11.98
N TYR A 102 -2.04 -3.88 -11.29
CA TYR A 102 -1.19 -4.97 -11.76
C TYR A 102 -1.83 -6.35 -11.63
N ALA A 103 -2.66 -6.58 -10.62
CA ALA A 103 -3.36 -7.85 -10.46
C ALA A 103 -4.32 -8.17 -11.61
N LYS A 104 -4.85 -7.15 -12.29
CA LYS A 104 -5.72 -7.32 -13.46
C LYS A 104 -4.96 -7.63 -14.75
N GLN A 105 -3.71 -7.34 -14.83
CA GLN A 105 -2.90 -7.63 -16.01
C GLN A 105 -2.62 -9.14 -16.10
N LYS A 106 -2.79 -9.68 -17.28
CA LYS A 106 -2.53 -11.09 -17.56
C LYS A 106 -1.30 -11.25 -18.42
#